data_646dbd23dc3750a1cafeaaa007e8c58c
#
_entry.id   646dbd23dc3750a1cafeaaa007e8c58c
#
_cell.length_a   1.000
_cell.length_b   1.000
_cell.length_c   1.000
_cell.angle_alpha   90.00
_cell.angle_beta   90.00
_cell.angle_gamma   90.00
#
_symmetry.space_group_name_H-M   'P 1'
#
loop_
_entity.id
_entity.type
_entity.pdbx_description
1 polymer ?
#
loop_
_entity_poly.entity_id
_entity_poly.type
_entity_poly.pdbx_seq_one_letter_code
_entity_poly.pdbx_strand_id
1 'polypeptide(L)'
;MTIPWQSAYLGAVAAAHDIHVLVVDDQEVIRDTLQLALDDEGFSVECAANGREALDVIGRWKPDVILLDLMMPIMDGWAFCEEQKRTGDHTPIVLLSAAGGLDEHQRALGAAAVIAKPFDIDRVISTIERLC
;
A
#
# COMPACT_ATOMS: atom_id res chain seq x y z
N MET A 1 9.16 24.76 -21.44
CA MET A 1 8.73 24.39 -22.79
C MET A 1 8.17 22.99 -22.78
N THR A 2 7.03 22.80 -23.39
CA THR A 2 6.40 21.50 -23.47
C THR A 2 6.47 21.01 -24.92
N ILE A 3 7.03 19.85 -25.13
CA ILE A 3 7.07 19.17 -26.40
C ILE A 3 6.05 18.01 -26.37
N PRO A 4 5.55 17.53 -27.52
CA PRO A 4 4.46 16.55 -27.51
C PRO A 4 4.72 15.32 -26.67
N TRP A 5 5.89 14.72 -26.78
CA TRP A 5 6.23 13.56 -25.97
C TRP A 5 6.32 13.90 -24.48
N GLN A 6 6.77 15.10 -24.16
CA GLN A 6 6.91 15.57 -22.80
C GLN A 6 5.54 15.75 -22.13
N SER A 7 4.57 16.27 -22.88
CA SER A 7 3.21 16.40 -22.39
C SER A 7 2.61 15.05 -22.02
N ALA A 8 2.77 14.06 -22.89
CA ALA A 8 2.27 12.72 -22.65
C ALA A 8 2.94 12.09 -21.41
N TYR A 9 4.26 12.29 -21.32
CA TYR A 9 5.03 11.81 -20.18
C TYR A 9 4.59 12.48 -18.88
N LEU A 10 4.42 13.79 -18.91
CA LEU A 10 3.99 14.53 -17.73
C LEU A 10 2.59 14.12 -17.29
N GLY A 11 1.71 13.81 -18.21
CA GLY A 11 0.39 13.31 -17.90
C GLY A 11 0.44 11.98 -17.13
N ALA A 12 1.30 11.05 -17.57
CA ALA A 12 1.47 9.77 -16.89
C ALA A 12 2.09 9.96 -15.49
N VAL A 13 3.07 10.85 -15.37
CA VAL A 13 3.70 11.15 -14.08
C VAL A 13 2.70 11.81 -13.14
N ALA A 14 1.87 12.74 -13.64
CA ALA A 14 0.84 13.39 -12.83
C ALA A 14 -0.18 12.36 -12.31
N ALA A 15 -0.57 11.38 -13.14
CA ALA A 15 -1.47 10.32 -12.70
C ALA A 15 -0.85 9.49 -11.57
N ALA A 16 0.46 9.18 -11.65
CA ALA A 16 1.16 8.47 -10.59
C ALA A 16 1.25 9.32 -9.32
N HIS A 17 1.47 10.63 -9.43
CA HIS A 17 1.51 11.56 -8.30
C HIS A 17 0.15 11.65 -7.58
N ASP A 18 -0.94 11.40 -8.28
CA ASP A 18 -2.27 11.43 -7.69
C ASP A 18 -2.60 10.17 -6.90
N ILE A 19 -1.77 9.14 -6.99
CA ILE A 19 -2.00 7.88 -6.28
C ILE A 19 -1.37 7.95 -4.89
N HIS A 20 -2.20 7.78 -3.86
CA HIS A 20 -1.80 7.79 -2.46
C HIS A 20 -1.65 6.36 -1.96
N VAL A 21 -0.46 6.02 -1.46
CA VAL A 21 -0.13 4.69 -0.98
C VAL A 21 0.16 4.75 0.52
N LEU A 22 -0.55 3.96 1.30
CA LEU A 22 -0.28 3.79 2.72
C LEU A 22 0.50 2.50 2.93
N VAL A 23 1.69 2.61 3.51
CA VAL A 23 2.54 1.45 3.83
C VAL A 23 2.43 1.14 5.31
N VAL A 24 1.94 -0.05 5.65
CA VAL A 24 1.74 -0.48 7.04
C VAL A 24 2.58 -1.71 7.31
N ASP A 25 3.68 -1.52 8.03
CA ASP A 25 4.65 -2.58 8.34
C ASP A 25 5.43 -2.17 9.59
N ASP A 26 5.65 -3.08 10.52
CA ASP A 26 6.37 -2.77 11.75
C ASP A 26 7.89 -2.68 11.56
N GLN A 27 8.40 -3.18 10.43
CA GLN A 27 9.83 -3.13 10.13
C GLN A 27 10.20 -1.80 9.47
N GLU A 28 10.98 -1.00 10.16
CA GLU A 28 11.39 0.31 9.67
C GLU A 28 12.10 0.24 8.32
N VAL A 29 12.96 -0.78 8.14
CA VAL A 29 13.69 -0.96 6.87
C VAL A 29 12.72 -1.16 5.71
N ILE A 30 11.65 -1.91 5.92
CA ILE A 30 10.63 -2.13 4.89
C ILE A 30 9.92 -0.81 4.57
N ARG A 31 9.48 -0.08 5.59
CA ARG A 31 8.81 1.21 5.39
C ARG A 31 9.70 2.19 4.63
N ASP A 32 10.96 2.33 5.06
CA ASP A 32 11.90 3.27 4.44
C ASP A 32 12.18 2.89 2.99
N THR A 33 12.39 1.61 2.72
CA THR A 33 12.67 1.12 1.37
C THR A 33 11.49 1.37 0.44
N LEU A 34 10.28 1.04 0.90
CA LEU A 34 9.07 1.24 0.09
C LEU A 34 8.78 2.73 -0.11
N GLN A 35 8.93 3.53 0.94
CA GLN A 35 8.71 4.97 0.81
C GLN A 35 9.63 5.58 -0.22
N LEU A 36 10.92 5.29 -0.14
CA LEU A 36 11.90 5.82 -1.07
C LEU A 36 11.61 5.40 -2.52
N ALA A 37 11.36 4.11 -2.72
CA ALA A 37 11.11 3.57 -4.05
C ALA A 37 9.81 4.09 -4.66
N LEU A 38 8.75 4.18 -3.86
CA LEU A 38 7.45 4.63 -4.34
C LEU A 38 7.41 6.15 -4.55
N ASP A 39 8.07 6.92 -3.69
CA ASP A 39 8.25 8.36 -3.91
C ASP A 39 8.97 8.62 -5.22
N ASP A 40 10.01 7.84 -5.51
CA ASP A 40 10.79 7.96 -6.73
C ASP A 40 9.95 7.69 -7.98
N GLU A 41 8.94 6.82 -7.87
CA GLU A 41 8.01 6.54 -8.96
C GLU A 41 6.91 7.61 -9.10
N GLY A 42 6.84 8.56 -8.20
CA GLY A 42 5.86 9.64 -8.24
C GLY A 42 4.60 9.41 -7.42
N PHE A 43 4.53 8.34 -6.62
CA PHE A 43 3.41 8.13 -5.71
C PHE A 43 3.55 9.01 -4.47
N SER A 44 2.42 9.38 -3.87
CA SER A 44 2.40 10.03 -2.55
C SER A 44 2.31 8.94 -1.50
N VAL A 45 3.22 8.93 -0.53
CA VAL A 45 3.36 7.82 0.41
C VAL A 45 3.28 8.31 1.85
N GLU A 46 2.47 7.62 2.65
CA GLU A 46 2.49 7.73 4.10
C GLU A 46 2.78 6.35 4.68
N CYS A 47 3.37 6.30 5.87
CA CYS A 47 3.74 5.06 6.52
C CYS A 47 3.13 4.95 7.91
N ALA A 48 2.89 3.71 8.34
CA ALA A 48 2.43 3.39 9.69
C ALA A 48 3.13 2.13 10.17
N ALA A 49 3.42 2.04 11.45
CA ALA A 49 4.15 0.91 12.04
C ALA A 49 3.24 -0.21 12.55
N ASN A 50 1.94 0.03 12.60
CA ASN A 50 0.94 -0.94 13.04
C ASN A 50 -0.44 -0.49 12.59
N GLY A 51 -1.44 -1.34 12.83
CA GLY A 51 -2.80 -1.06 12.39
C GLY A 51 -3.42 0.17 13.07
N ARG A 52 -3.05 0.43 14.31
CA ARG A 52 -3.56 1.60 15.04
C ARG A 52 -3.09 2.90 14.40
N GLU A 53 -1.79 2.99 14.12
CA GLU A 53 -1.25 4.17 13.41
C GLU A 53 -1.86 4.30 12.03
N ALA A 54 -2.10 3.18 11.35
CA ALA A 54 -2.73 3.20 10.03
C ALA A 54 -4.13 3.81 10.08
N LEU A 55 -4.92 3.49 11.09
CA LEU A 55 -6.25 4.09 11.27
C LEU A 55 -6.15 5.59 11.52
N ASP A 56 -5.16 6.02 12.30
CA ASP A 56 -4.93 7.45 12.55
C ASP A 56 -4.57 8.18 11.25
N VAL A 57 -3.73 7.58 10.42
CA VAL A 57 -3.37 8.16 9.11
C VAL A 57 -4.61 8.28 8.22
N ILE A 58 -5.41 7.23 8.12
CA ILE A 58 -6.62 7.21 7.30
C ILE A 58 -7.62 8.28 7.73
N GLY A 59 -7.65 8.62 9.01
CA GLY A 59 -8.52 9.67 9.52
C GLY A 59 -8.20 11.07 8.98
N ARG A 60 -6.98 11.30 8.51
CA ARG A 60 -6.52 12.61 8.01
C ARG A 60 -5.98 12.58 6.59
N TRP A 61 -5.81 11.42 5.99
CA TRP A 61 -5.20 11.29 4.67
C TRP A 61 -5.77 10.04 3.99
N LYS A 62 -6.34 10.21 2.81
CA LYS A 62 -7.06 9.14 2.14
C LYS A 62 -6.13 8.35 1.20
N PRO A 63 -5.80 7.10 1.52
CA PRO A 63 -5.05 6.28 0.58
C PRO A 63 -5.93 5.73 -0.54
N ASP A 64 -5.32 5.50 -1.69
CA ASP A 64 -5.94 4.79 -2.81
C ASP A 64 -5.66 3.30 -2.74
N VAL A 65 -4.58 2.92 -2.06
CA VAL A 65 -4.20 1.53 -1.84
C VAL A 65 -3.41 1.43 -0.54
N ILE A 66 -3.57 0.30 0.15
CA ILE A 66 -2.88 0.03 1.42
C ILE A 66 -2.01 -1.21 1.23
N LEU A 67 -0.70 -1.05 1.46
CA LEU A 67 0.23 -2.18 1.54
C LEU A 67 0.31 -2.57 3.00
N LEU A 68 -0.11 -3.78 3.35
CA LEU A 68 -0.34 -4.18 4.72
C LEU A 68 0.38 -5.47 5.08
N ASP A 69 1.26 -5.39 6.09
CA ASP A 69 1.81 -6.58 6.74
C ASP A 69 0.77 -7.14 7.72
N LEU A 70 0.69 -8.46 7.83
CA LEU A 70 -0.24 -9.11 8.76
C LEU A 70 0.31 -9.18 10.18
N MET A 71 1.61 -9.35 10.34
CA MET A 71 2.24 -9.61 11.64
C MET A 71 2.85 -8.34 12.21
N MET A 72 2.10 -7.65 13.06
CA MET A 72 2.53 -6.39 13.67
C MET A 72 2.09 -6.35 15.15
N PRO A 73 2.84 -5.63 16.01
CA PRO A 73 2.41 -5.43 17.40
C PRO A 73 1.25 -4.42 17.49
N ILE A 74 0.64 -4.32 18.65
CA ILE A 74 -0.41 -3.37 19.02
C ILE A 74 -1.72 -3.68 18.30
N MET A 75 -1.77 -3.51 16.99
CA MET A 75 -2.89 -3.90 16.14
C MET A 75 -2.32 -4.52 14.88
N ASP A 76 -2.54 -5.81 14.69
CA ASP A 76 -2.05 -6.55 13.52
C ASP A 76 -2.92 -6.31 12.30
N GLY A 77 -2.50 -6.91 11.18
CA GLY A 77 -3.22 -6.72 9.92
C GLY A 77 -4.61 -7.31 9.90
N TRP A 78 -4.85 -8.38 10.67
CA TRP A 78 -6.19 -8.98 10.77
C TRP A 78 -7.16 -8.03 11.45
N ALA A 79 -6.77 -7.47 12.58
CA ALA A 79 -7.59 -6.53 13.35
C ALA A 79 -7.81 -5.25 12.53
N PHE A 80 -6.81 -4.79 11.81
CA PHE A 80 -6.95 -3.63 10.92
C PHE A 80 -8.01 -3.88 9.84
N CYS A 81 -7.97 -5.05 9.20
CA CYS A 81 -8.96 -5.40 8.16
C CYS A 81 -10.37 -5.49 8.72
N GLU A 82 -10.53 -6.02 9.93
CA GLU A 82 -11.84 -6.06 10.59
C GLU A 82 -12.38 -4.65 10.81
N GLU A 83 -11.54 -3.76 11.31
CA GLU A 83 -11.94 -2.37 11.56
C GLU A 83 -12.28 -1.64 10.26
N GLN A 84 -11.53 -1.89 9.20
CA GLN A 84 -11.81 -1.32 7.89
C GLN A 84 -13.20 -1.75 7.39
N LYS A 85 -13.52 -3.03 7.53
CA LYS A 85 -14.84 -3.54 7.14
C LYS A 85 -15.94 -2.92 7.98
N ARG A 86 -15.72 -2.78 9.28
CA ARG A 86 -16.69 -2.20 10.21
C ARG A 86 -17.03 -0.77 9.83
N THR A 87 -16.05 0.01 9.38
CA THR A 87 -16.27 1.42 9.01
C THR A 87 -16.76 1.60 7.58
N GLY A 88 -16.85 0.52 6.80
CA GLY A 88 -17.31 0.59 5.42
C GLY A 88 -16.27 1.11 4.44
N ASP A 89 -15.00 1.11 4.82
CA ASP A 89 -13.91 1.53 3.96
C ASP A 89 -13.59 0.40 2.96
N HIS A 90 -13.63 0.73 1.67
CA HIS A 90 -13.37 -0.22 0.57
C HIS A 90 -12.03 -0.01 -0.11
N THR A 91 -11.11 0.72 0.49
CA THR A 91 -9.78 0.92 -0.06
C THR A 91 -9.10 -0.43 -0.28
N PRO A 92 -8.58 -0.71 -1.49
CA PRO A 92 -7.95 -1.99 -1.75
C PRO A 92 -6.71 -2.22 -0.90
N ILE A 93 -6.57 -3.46 -0.44
CA ILE A 93 -5.44 -3.89 0.41
C ILE A 93 -4.59 -4.88 -0.36
N VAL A 94 -3.29 -4.64 -0.36
CA VAL A 94 -2.27 -5.58 -0.83
C VAL A 94 -1.55 -6.14 0.39
N LEU A 95 -1.66 -7.43 0.62
CA LEU A 95 -0.97 -8.06 1.75
C LEU A 95 0.51 -8.26 1.43
N LEU A 96 1.38 -7.85 2.35
CA LEU A 96 2.82 -8.09 2.28
C LEU A 96 3.17 -8.93 3.49
N SER A 97 3.56 -10.19 3.29
CA SER A 97 3.86 -11.02 4.45
C SER A 97 4.79 -12.18 4.13
N ALA A 98 5.63 -12.54 5.11
CA ALA A 98 6.46 -13.73 5.06
C ALA A 98 5.69 -14.97 5.50
N ALA A 99 4.49 -14.81 6.07
CA ALA A 99 3.69 -15.93 6.57
C ALA A 99 3.20 -16.80 5.43
N GLY A 100 3.09 -18.11 5.68
CA GLY A 100 2.47 -19.03 4.74
C GLY A 100 0.97 -18.82 4.66
N GLY A 101 0.33 -19.42 3.66
CA GLY A 101 -1.12 -19.37 3.51
C GLY A 101 -1.65 -18.03 3.02
N LEU A 102 -0.85 -17.28 2.28
CA LEU A 102 -1.25 -15.95 1.78
C LEU A 102 -2.51 -15.99 0.91
N ASP A 103 -2.68 -17.04 0.10
CA ASP A 103 -3.87 -17.18 -0.74
C ASP A 103 -5.15 -17.31 0.11
N GLU A 104 -5.05 -18.08 1.19
CA GLU A 104 -6.17 -18.24 2.12
C GLU A 104 -6.45 -16.94 2.85
N HIS A 105 -5.40 -16.23 3.27
CA HIS A 105 -5.52 -14.93 3.92
C HIS A 105 -6.15 -13.91 2.97
N GLN A 106 -5.76 -13.93 1.70
CA GLN A 106 -6.35 -13.05 0.70
C GLN A 106 -7.86 -13.23 0.63
N ARG A 107 -8.32 -14.48 0.55
CA ARG A 107 -9.74 -14.78 0.48
C ARG A 107 -10.48 -14.38 1.76
N ALA A 108 -9.91 -14.72 2.90
CA ALA A 108 -10.52 -14.45 4.19
C ALA A 108 -10.66 -12.96 4.48
N LEU A 109 -9.68 -12.17 4.08
CA LEU A 109 -9.65 -10.73 4.36
C LEU A 109 -10.23 -9.88 3.21
N GLY A 110 -10.49 -10.49 2.06
CA GLY A 110 -10.95 -9.74 0.90
C GLY A 110 -9.89 -8.83 0.31
N ALA A 111 -8.61 -9.20 0.45
CA ALA A 111 -7.52 -8.42 -0.09
C ALA A 111 -7.47 -8.49 -1.62
N ALA A 112 -7.09 -7.37 -2.25
CA ALA A 112 -7.04 -7.27 -3.70
C ALA A 112 -5.86 -8.04 -4.29
N ALA A 113 -4.76 -8.18 -3.55
CA ALA A 113 -3.57 -8.90 -3.98
C ALA A 113 -2.74 -9.33 -2.78
N VAL A 114 -1.82 -10.26 -3.00
CA VAL A 114 -0.83 -10.68 -2.00
C VAL A 114 0.54 -10.67 -2.64
N ILE A 115 1.54 -10.25 -1.87
CA ILE A 115 2.94 -10.26 -2.28
C ILE A 115 3.74 -10.88 -1.14
N ALA A 116 4.41 -11.98 -1.40
CA ALA A 116 5.22 -12.67 -0.39
C ALA A 116 6.53 -11.93 -0.15
N LYS A 117 6.98 -11.90 1.09
CA LYS A 117 8.32 -11.40 1.45
C LYS A 117 9.32 -12.54 1.34
N PRO A 118 10.54 -12.30 0.87
CA PRO A 118 11.04 -11.03 0.33
C PRO A 118 10.41 -10.73 -1.03
N PHE A 119 10.19 -9.45 -1.32
CA PHE A 119 9.52 -9.05 -2.55
C PHE A 119 10.43 -8.19 -3.43
N ASP A 120 10.05 -8.11 -4.70
CA ASP A 120 10.67 -7.27 -5.68
C ASP A 120 9.89 -5.94 -5.74
N ILE A 121 10.60 -4.81 -5.70
CA ILE A 121 9.99 -3.48 -5.76
C ILE A 121 9.16 -3.31 -7.04
N ASP A 122 9.66 -3.81 -8.17
CA ASP A 122 8.93 -3.71 -9.44
C ASP A 122 7.59 -4.41 -9.38
N ARG A 123 7.50 -5.51 -8.64
CA ARG A 123 6.24 -6.22 -8.44
C ARG A 123 5.26 -5.40 -7.61
N VAL A 124 5.76 -4.72 -6.58
CA VAL A 124 4.92 -3.84 -5.75
C VAL A 124 4.36 -2.72 -6.61
N ILE A 125 5.21 -2.06 -7.38
CA ILE A 125 4.83 -0.95 -8.26
C ILE A 125 3.79 -1.40 -9.28
N SER A 126 4.03 -2.52 -9.98
CA SER A 126 3.10 -3.01 -10.99
C SER A 126 1.75 -3.40 -10.38
N THR A 127 1.75 -3.93 -9.17
CA THR A 127 0.53 -4.28 -8.46
C THR A 127 -0.29 -3.03 -8.14
N ILE A 128 0.37 -1.99 -7.63
CA ILE A 128 -0.30 -0.70 -7.35
C ILE A 128 -0.90 -0.13 -8.63
N GLU A 129 -0.13 -0.11 -9.71
CA GLU A 129 -0.58 0.44 -10.99
C GLU A 129 -1.80 -0.29 -11.55
N ARG A 130 -1.83 -1.61 -11.35
CA ARG A 130 -2.96 -2.43 -11.81
C ARG A 130 -4.23 -2.15 -11.00
N LEU A 131 -4.10 -1.83 -9.70
CA LEU A 131 -5.23 -1.60 -8.82
C LEU A 131 -5.75 -0.16 -8.84
N CYS A 132 -4.92 0.76 -9.23
CA CYS A 132 -5.24 2.18 -9.30
C CYS A 132 -5.11 2.66 -10.75
#